data_a83d07c89380825d4492cbc7bf826aa6
#
_entry.id   a83d07c89380825d4492cbc7bf826aa6
#
_cell.length_a   1.000
_cell.length_b   1.000
_cell.length_c   1.000
_cell.angle_alpha   90.00
_cell.angle_beta   90.00
_cell.angle_gamma   90.00
#
_symmetry.space_group_name_H-M   'P 1'
#
loop_
_entity.id
_entity.type
_entity.pdbx_description
1 polymer ?
#
loop_
_entity_poly.entity_id
_entity_poly.type
_entity_poly.pdbx_seq_one_letter_code
_entity_poly.pdbx_strand_id
1 'polypeptide(L)'
;IKEYIAQIVDKALQKVLQTHDILQQPSLSIKIEYPKEEKFGDYATPIALECARILKTSPLQIGEQIKGFIDEQHIFERIDVVKPGFINMFLSLPFLVQRLQAIVTANDDYGKNKKEYPRKVNIEFVSANPTGPLNIVSARAAAVGDTLANLLAASGDTVNREFYVNDYGNQVWWLGKS
;
A
#
# COMPACT_ATOMS: atom_id res chain seq x y z
N ILE A 1 0.71 -3.28 7.24
CA ILE A 1 0.38 -2.90 8.63
C ILE A 1 -0.62 -1.76 8.64
N LYS A 2 -0.39 -0.63 7.94
CA LYS A 2 -1.32 0.52 7.92
C LYS A 2 -2.76 0.13 7.58
N GLU A 3 -2.97 -0.63 6.52
CA GLU A 3 -4.31 -1.10 6.12
C GLU A 3 -4.98 -1.95 7.19
N TYR A 4 -4.20 -2.81 7.86
CA TYR A 4 -4.70 -3.63 8.94
C TYR A 4 -5.12 -2.78 10.15
N ILE A 5 -4.30 -1.80 10.53
CA ILE A 5 -4.65 -0.84 11.60
C ILE A 5 -5.89 -0.03 11.20
N ALA A 6 -5.98 0.42 9.95
CA ALA A 6 -7.16 1.13 9.45
C ALA A 6 -8.45 0.29 9.61
N GLN A 7 -8.40 -1.00 9.30
CA GLN A 7 -9.54 -1.91 9.49
C GLN A 7 -9.93 -2.06 10.97
N ILE A 8 -8.95 -2.12 11.88
CA ILE A 8 -9.21 -2.17 13.33
C ILE A 8 -9.90 -0.89 13.80
N VAL A 9 -9.36 0.26 13.40
CA VAL A 9 -9.93 1.56 13.74
C VAL A 9 -11.33 1.72 13.13
N ASP A 10 -11.55 1.23 11.90
CA ASP A 10 -12.88 1.26 11.26
C ASP A 10 -13.90 0.46 12.05
N LYS A 11 -13.58 -0.77 12.41
CA LYS A 11 -14.47 -1.59 13.24
C LYS A 11 -14.83 -0.91 14.57
N ALA A 12 -13.84 -0.30 15.24
CA ALA A 12 -14.07 0.43 16.47
C ALA A 12 -14.95 1.67 16.25
N LEU A 13 -14.68 2.42 15.17
CA LEU A 13 -15.48 3.58 14.78
C LEU A 13 -16.95 3.21 14.50
N GLN A 14 -17.19 2.10 13.78
CA GLN A 14 -18.55 1.62 13.52
C GLN A 14 -19.32 1.38 14.82
N LYS A 15 -18.68 0.79 15.83
CA LYS A 15 -19.28 0.60 17.16
C LYS A 15 -19.61 1.95 17.82
N VAL A 16 -18.71 2.94 17.71
CA VAL A 16 -18.97 4.31 18.23
C VAL A 16 -20.16 4.95 17.52
N LEU A 17 -20.23 4.89 16.18
CA LEU A 17 -21.35 5.44 15.42
C LEU A 17 -22.70 4.80 15.79
N GLN A 18 -22.71 3.50 16.04
CA GLN A 18 -23.89 2.78 16.53
C GLN A 18 -24.35 3.27 17.91
N THR A 19 -23.44 3.57 18.83
CA THR A 19 -23.79 4.11 20.16
C THR A 19 -24.38 5.52 20.11
N HIS A 20 -24.17 6.23 18.99
CA HIS A 20 -24.73 7.56 18.75
C HIS A 20 -25.95 7.55 17.79
N ASP A 21 -26.59 6.39 17.57
CA ASP A 21 -27.77 6.20 16.69
C ASP A 21 -27.56 6.69 15.24
N ILE A 22 -26.31 6.74 14.76
CA ILE A 22 -26.02 7.08 13.38
C ILE A 22 -26.07 5.83 12.51
N LEU A 23 -27.22 5.61 11.88
CA LEU A 23 -27.47 4.47 10.99
C LEU A 23 -26.92 4.64 9.58
N GLN A 24 -26.78 5.88 9.10
CA GLN A 24 -26.12 6.16 7.82
C GLN A 24 -24.63 6.38 8.07
N GLN A 25 -23.83 5.46 7.54
CA GLN A 25 -22.36 5.57 7.62
C GLN A 25 -21.91 6.83 6.85
N PRO A 26 -21.36 7.84 7.54
CA PRO A 26 -20.71 8.92 6.84
C PRO A 26 -19.52 8.35 6.08
N SER A 27 -19.29 8.82 4.85
CA SER A 27 -18.14 8.44 4.04
C SER A 27 -16.85 9.00 4.66
N LEU A 28 -16.40 8.39 5.77
CA LEU A 28 -15.18 8.76 6.48
C LEU A 28 -14.03 7.89 5.96
N SER A 29 -12.98 8.53 5.50
CA SER A 29 -11.74 7.86 5.11
C SER A 29 -10.79 7.79 6.30
N ILE A 30 -10.54 6.58 6.81
CA ILE A 30 -9.60 6.40 7.93
C ILE A 30 -8.17 6.56 7.42
N LYS A 31 -7.54 7.65 7.83
CA LYS A 31 -6.14 7.92 7.53
C LYS A 31 -5.28 7.43 8.68
N ILE A 32 -4.32 6.55 8.38
CA ILE A 32 -3.26 6.14 9.30
C ILE A 32 -1.96 6.78 8.84
N GLU A 33 -1.36 7.57 9.72
CA GLU A 33 -0.17 8.36 9.43
C GLU A 33 1.00 7.93 10.33
N TYR A 34 2.21 8.22 9.91
CA TYR A 34 3.40 8.14 10.76
C TYR A 34 3.48 9.45 11.55
N PRO A 35 3.53 9.42 12.88
CA PRO A 35 3.78 10.62 13.67
C PRO A 35 5.13 11.27 13.30
N LYS A 36 5.22 12.59 13.47
CA LYS A 36 6.47 13.32 13.19
C LYS A 36 7.58 13.03 14.21
N GLU A 37 7.22 12.65 15.41
CA GLU A 37 8.14 12.39 16.53
C GLU A 37 7.82 11.02 17.12
N GLU A 38 8.82 10.22 17.42
CA GLU A 38 8.73 8.86 17.98
C GLU A 38 7.93 8.79 19.29
N LYS A 39 7.97 9.85 20.09
CA LYS A 39 7.20 9.92 21.34
C LYS A 39 5.68 9.81 21.15
N PHE A 40 5.18 10.01 19.93
CA PHE A 40 3.77 9.88 19.59
C PHE A 40 3.39 8.51 19.00
N GLY A 41 4.30 7.54 19.09
CA GLY A 41 4.05 6.16 18.69
C GLY A 41 4.44 5.84 17.25
N ASP A 42 4.08 4.63 16.83
CA ASP A 42 4.38 4.11 15.49
C ASP A 42 3.37 4.61 14.45
N TYR A 43 2.12 4.78 14.86
CA TYR A 43 1.03 5.24 14.01
C TYR A 43 0.11 6.20 14.75
N ALA A 44 -0.53 7.08 13.98
CA ALA A 44 -1.55 7.99 14.49
C ALA A 44 -2.71 8.13 13.50
N THR A 45 -3.89 8.49 14.04
CA THR A 45 -5.06 8.82 13.21
C THR A 45 -5.78 10.05 13.76
N PRO A 46 -6.19 10.99 12.88
CA PRO A 46 -7.00 12.14 13.24
C PRO A 46 -8.51 11.85 13.20
N ILE A 47 -8.94 10.60 13.04
CA ILE A 47 -10.34 10.24 12.75
C ILE A 47 -11.33 10.79 13.80
N ALA A 48 -10.93 10.88 15.06
CA ALA A 48 -11.80 11.44 16.10
C ALA A 48 -12.11 12.93 15.89
N LEU A 49 -11.19 13.70 15.25
CA LEU A 49 -11.43 15.09 14.87
C LEU A 49 -12.48 15.22 13.76
N GLU A 50 -12.43 14.32 12.79
CA GLU A 50 -13.39 14.29 11.69
C GLU A 50 -14.78 13.89 12.21
N CYS A 51 -14.84 12.89 13.08
CA CYS A 51 -16.08 12.43 13.70
C CYS A 51 -16.71 13.46 14.64
N ALA A 52 -15.91 14.28 15.32
CA ALA A 52 -16.40 15.31 16.25
C ALA A 52 -17.36 16.31 15.59
N ARG A 53 -17.12 16.61 14.31
CA ARG A 53 -17.98 17.52 13.53
C ARG A 53 -19.35 16.89 13.24
N ILE A 54 -19.40 15.58 13.07
CA ILE A 54 -20.61 14.82 12.75
C ILE A 54 -21.42 14.54 14.01
N LEU A 55 -20.72 14.05 15.06
CA LEU A 55 -21.31 13.63 16.31
C LEU A 55 -21.59 14.82 17.27
N LYS A 56 -21.08 16.02 16.95
CA LYS A 56 -21.17 17.22 17.83
C LYS A 56 -20.68 16.95 19.25
N THR A 57 -19.68 16.08 19.37
CA THR A 57 -19.10 15.60 20.62
C THR A 57 -17.61 15.95 20.65
N SER A 58 -17.01 16.06 21.83
CA SER A 58 -15.59 16.34 21.98
C SER A 58 -14.72 15.30 21.25
N PRO A 59 -13.73 15.71 20.42
CA PRO A 59 -12.82 14.77 19.75
C PRO A 59 -12.08 13.84 20.74
N LEU A 60 -11.75 14.33 21.94
CA LEU A 60 -11.11 13.51 22.95
C LEU A 60 -12.04 12.39 23.45
N GLN A 61 -13.33 12.71 23.67
CA GLN A 61 -14.30 11.70 24.08
C GLN A 61 -14.51 10.63 23.00
N ILE A 62 -14.60 11.05 21.74
CA ILE A 62 -14.71 10.13 20.61
C ILE A 62 -13.45 9.25 20.50
N GLY A 63 -12.27 9.85 20.65
CA GLY A 63 -11.00 9.11 20.67
C GLY A 63 -10.96 8.05 21.76
N GLU A 64 -11.39 8.38 22.98
CA GLU A 64 -11.48 7.41 24.08
C GLU A 64 -12.53 6.33 23.84
N GLN A 65 -13.66 6.65 23.22
CA GLN A 65 -14.65 5.65 22.81
C GLN A 65 -14.08 4.70 21.75
N ILE A 66 -13.43 5.22 20.71
CA ILE A 66 -12.77 4.39 19.68
C ILE A 66 -11.73 3.48 20.33
N LYS A 67 -10.85 4.03 21.18
CA LYS A 67 -9.86 3.26 21.94
C LYS A 67 -10.52 2.14 22.75
N GLY A 68 -11.64 2.41 23.41
CA GLY A 68 -12.39 1.43 24.22
C GLY A 68 -13.00 0.29 23.41
N PHE A 69 -13.23 0.50 22.10
CA PHE A 69 -13.78 -0.52 21.21
C PHE A 69 -12.71 -1.26 20.40
N ILE A 70 -11.42 -0.95 20.59
CA ILE A 70 -10.34 -1.72 19.96
C ILE A 70 -10.13 -3.00 20.77
N ASP A 71 -10.56 -4.13 20.20
CA ASP A 71 -10.50 -5.45 20.82
C ASP A 71 -9.12 -6.13 20.64
N GLU A 72 -8.36 -5.74 19.62
CA GLU A 72 -7.05 -6.31 19.27
C GLU A 72 -5.90 -5.76 20.13
N GLN A 73 -6.06 -5.76 21.45
CA GLN A 73 -5.06 -5.20 22.39
C GLN A 73 -3.68 -5.85 22.29
N HIS A 74 -3.58 -7.10 21.80
CA HIS A 74 -2.29 -7.79 21.64
C HIS A 74 -1.40 -7.16 20.55
N ILE A 75 -1.98 -6.34 19.65
CA ILE A 75 -1.25 -5.63 18.59
C ILE A 75 -0.58 -4.39 19.15
N PHE A 76 -1.21 -3.76 20.13
CA PHE A 76 -0.76 -2.50 20.67
C PHE A 76 -0.21 -2.70 22.10
N GLU A 77 0.94 -2.12 22.37
CA GLU A 77 1.45 -1.95 23.72
C GLU A 77 0.65 -0.89 24.45
N ARG A 78 0.32 0.19 23.73
CA ARG A 78 -0.40 1.34 24.26
C ARG A 78 -1.12 2.10 23.16
N ILE A 79 -2.27 2.66 23.52
CA ILE A 79 -3.01 3.61 22.67
C ILE A 79 -3.28 4.86 23.52
N ASP A 80 -2.83 6.02 23.04
CA ASP A 80 -2.99 7.30 23.71
C ASP A 80 -3.90 8.22 22.91
N VAL A 81 -4.85 8.85 23.56
CA VAL A 81 -5.67 9.91 22.95
C VAL A 81 -5.15 11.25 23.42
N VAL A 82 -4.67 12.08 22.50
CA VAL A 82 -4.03 13.35 22.80
C VAL A 82 -4.73 14.52 22.13
N LYS A 83 -4.63 15.70 22.78
CA LYS A 83 -5.19 16.94 22.19
C LYS A 83 -4.56 17.23 20.82
N PRO A 84 -5.35 17.71 19.84
CA PRO A 84 -6.77 18.04 19.91
C PRO A 84 -7.74 16.86 19.70
N GLY A 85 -7.29 15.62 19.51
CA GLY A 85 -8.10 14.44 19.25
C GLY A 85 -7.40 13.40 18.35
N PHE A 86 -6.06 13.38 18.38
CA PHE A 86 -5.29 12.31 17.74
C PHE A 86 -5.32 11.04 18.58
N ILE A 87 -5.41 9.91 17.91
CA ILE A 87 -5.25 8.59 18.52
C ILE A 87 -3.89 8.07 18.09
N ASN A 88 -2.96 8.00 19.04
CA ASN A 88 -1.59 7.53 18.87
C ASN A 88 -1.49 6.07 19.28
N MET A 89 -0.86 5.25 18.44
CA MET A 89 -0.79 3.81 18.60
C MET A 89 0.66 3.35 18.64
N PHE A 90 1.02 2.61 19.68
CA PHE A 90 2.33 2.00 19.89
C PHE A 90 2.20 0.50 19.68
N LEU A 91 2.97 -0.06 18.76
CA LEU A 91 2.92 -1.49 18.47
C LEU A 91 3.58 -2.32 19.57
N SER A 92 3.00 -3.44 19.89
CA SER A 92 3.57 -4.37 20.87
C SER A 92 4.78 -5.11 20.30
N LEU A 93 5.78 -5.38 21.13
CA LEU A 93 6.95 -6.16 20.73
C LEU A 93 6.58 -7.57 20.23
N PRO A 94 5.66 -8.32 20.87
CA PRO A 94 5.20 -9.61 20.34
C PRO A 94 4.64 -9.54 18.93
N PHE A 95 3.85 -8.50 18.62
CA PHE A 95 3.31 -8.28 17.28
C PHE A 95 4.44 -8.01 16.27
N LEU A 96 5.41 -7.16 16.61
CA LEU A 96 6.56 -6.87 15.75
C LEU A 96 7.39 -8.13 15.47
N VAL A 97 7.65 -8.95 16.50
CA VAL A 97 8.35 -10.23 16.35
C VAL A 97 7.58 -11.20 15.43
N GLN A 98 6.26 -11.28 15.60
CA GLN A 98 5.41 -12.11 14.72
C GLN A 98 5.50 -11.61 13.25
N ARG A 99 5.49 -10.29 13.04
CA ARG A 99 5.64 -9.71 11.69
C ARG A 99 7.01 -10.02 11.09
N LEU A 100 8.07 -9.93 11.89
CA LEU A 100 9.41 -10.29 11.46
C LEU A 100 9.50 -11.78 11.07
N GLN A 101 8.94 -12.66 11.88
CA GLN A 101 8.86 -14.10 11.56
C GLN A 101 8.12 -14.35 10.25
N ALA A 102 7.01 -13.63 10.01
CA ALA A 102 6.27 -13.74 8.75
C ALA A 102 7.11 -13.30 7.54
N ILE A 103 7.93 -12.25 7.69
CA ILE A 103 8.87 -11.80 6.65
C ILE A 103 9.90 -12.89 6.34
N VAL A 104 10.54 -13.42 7.38
CA VAL A 104 11.57 -14.45 7.24
C VAL A 104 10.98 -15.72 6.60
N THR A 105 9.79 -16.13 7.02
CA THR A 105 9.11 -17.35 6.48
C THR A 105 8.71 -17.15 5.02
N ALA A 106 8.22 -15.97 4.65
CA ALA A 106 7.81 -15.69 3.28
C ALA A 106 9.00 -15.51 2.32
N ASN A 107 10.18 -15.18 2.85
CA ASN A 107 11.42 -15.01 2.07
C ASN A 107 11.17 -14.18 0.80
N ASP A 108 11.53 -14.72 -0.38
CA ASP A 108 11.38 -14.04 -1.68
C ASP A 108 9.92 -13.79 -2.09
N ASP A 109 8.96 -14.38 -1.41
CA ASP A 109 7.53 -14.14 -1.65
C ASP A 109 6.96 -13.00 -0.79
N TYR A 110 7.74 -12.46 0.15
CA TYR A 110 7.31 -11.31 0.93
C TYR A 110 7.12 -10.07 0.06
N GLY A 111 5.96 -9.45 0.19
CA GLY A 111 5.59 -8.27 -0.61
C GLY A 111 4.98 -8.57 -1.98
N LYS A 112 4.96 -9.83 -2.41
CA LYS A 112 4.22 -10.23 -3.62
C LYS A 112 2.73 -10.30 -3.32
N ASN A 113 1.94 -9.66 -4.17
CA ASN A 113 0.48 -9.69 -4.09
C ASN A 113 -0.09 -10.86 -4.90
N LYS A 114 -1.14 -11.50 -4.37
CA LYS A 114 -1.98 -12.43 -5.13
C LYS A 114 -3.31 -11.75 -5.42
N LYS A 115 -3.62 -11.56 -6.69
CA LYS A 115 -4.92 -11.04 -7.12
C LYS A 115 -5.84 -12.20 -7.47
N GLU A 116 -7.09 -12.10 -7.05
CA GLU A 116 -8.13 -13.06 -7.45
C GLU A 116 -8.35 -13.00 -8.99
N TYR A 117 -8.29 -11.79 -9.55
CA TYR A 117 -8.44 -11.55 -10.99
C TYR A 117 -7.20 -10.80 -11.51
N PRO A 118 -6.11 -11.53 -11.84
CA PRO A 118 -4.90 -10.92 -12.38
C PRO A 118 -5.17 -10.38 -13.80
N ARG A 119 -4.68 -9.17 -14.05
CA ARG A 119 -4.71 -8.60 -15.40
C ARG A 119 -3.64 -9.31 -16.24
N LYS A 120 -3.94 -9.54 -17.52
CA LYS A 120 -2.94 -9.91 -18.52
C LYS A 120 -2.36 -8.63 -19.09
N VAL A 121 -1.08 -8.40 -18.86
CA VAL A 121 -0.36 -7.20 -19.30
C VAL A 121 0.72 -7.60 -20.28
N ASN A 122 0.73 -6.98 -21.45
CA ASN A 122 1.80 -7.10 -22.43
C ASN A 122 2.66 -5.84 -22.38
N ILE A 123 3.98 -5.99 -22.22
CA ILE A 123 4.92 -4.88 -22.17
C ILE A 123 5.94 -5.07 -23.27
N GLU A 124 5.87 -4.21 -24.27
CA GLU A 124 6.86 -4.10 -25.31
C GLU A 124 7.95 -3.11 -24.88
N PHE A 125 9.22 -3.52 -25.00
CA PHE A 125 10.34 -2.64 -24.71
C PHE A 125 11.59 -3.04 -25.49
N VAL A 126 12.51 -2.09 -25.60
CA VAL A 126 13.69 -2.12 -26.49
C VAL A 126 13.29 -1.99 -27.95
N SER A 127 12.76 -3.05 -28.56
CA SER A 127 12.28 -3.15 -29.98
C SER A 127 13.17 -2.37 -30.97
N ALA A 128 14.50 -2.53 -30.80
CA ALA A 128 15.48 -1.82 -31.60
C ALA A 128 15.59 -2.41 -33.00
N ASN A 129 15.78 -1.56 -34.01
CA ASN A 129 16.03 -2.00 -35.36
C ASN A 129 17.33 -2.84 -35.44
N PRO A 130 17.38 -3.95 -36.20
CA PRO A 130 18.56 -4.82 -36.28
C PRO A 130 19.69 -4.27 -37.17
N THR A 131 19.69 -2.96 -37.42
CA THR A 131 20.57 -2.28 -38.39
C THR A 131 21.76 -1.60 -37.77
N GLY A 132 22.03 -1.86 -36.48
CA GLY A 132 23.18 -1.29 -35.75
C GLY A 132 23.26 -1.84 -34.34
N PRO A 133 24.35 -1.50 -33.59
CA PRO A 133 24.53 -1.93 -32.23
C PRO A 133 23.50 -1.24 -31.30
N LEU A 134 23.12 -1.94 -30.21
CA LEU A 134 22.33 -1.34 -29.15
C LEU A 134 23.06 -0.16 -28.53
N ASN A 135 22.34 0.89 -28.23
CA ASN A 135 22.87 2.10 -27.65
C ASN A 135 22.32 2.34 -26.23
N ILE A 136 22.73 3.45 -25.59
CA ILE A 136 22.31 3.78 -24.22
C ILE A 136 20.80 3.96 -24.10
N VAL A 137 20.10 4.38 -25.15
CA VAL A 137 18.63 4.49 -25.13
C VAL A 137 17.99 3.12 -25.05
N SER A 138 18.51 2.13 -25.81
CA SER A 138 18.07 0.74 -25.74
C SER A 138 18.33 0.12 -24.36
N ALA A 139 19.50 0.39 -23.78
CA ALA A 139 19.85 -0.06 -22.43
C ALA A 139 18.89 0.53 -21.37
N ARG A 140 18.57 1.81 -21.48
CA ARG A 140 17.57 2.45 -20.60
C ARG A 140 16.19 1.86 -20.78
N ALA A 141 15.76 1.63 -22.02
CA ALA A 141 14.46 1.02 -22.31
C ALA A 141 14.37 -0.39 -21.73
N ALA A 142 15.45 -1.19 -21.82
CA ALA A 142 15.54 -2.51 -21.22
C ALA A 142 15.38 -2.46 -19.70
N ALA A 143 16.16 -1.59 -19.02
CA ALA A 143 16.11 -1.46 -17.59
C ALA A 143 14.71 -1.02 -17.08
N VAL A 144 14.10 -0.03 -17.72
CA VAL A 144 12.77 0.46 -17.36
C VAL A 144 11.70 -0.59 -17.64
N GLY A 145 11.72 -1.20 -18.83
CA GLY A 145 10.72 -2.18 -19.26
C GLY A 145 10.74 -3.43 -18.39
N ASP A 146 11.92 -3.99 -18.14
CA ASP A 146 12.06 -5.17 -17.27
C ASP A 146 11.70 -4.88 -15.81
N THR A 147 12.12 -3.73 -15.28
CA THR A 147 11.73 -3.32 -13.91
C THR A 147 10.21 -3.19 -13.79
N LEU A 148 9.54 -2.54 -14.77
CA LEU A 148 8.09 -2.41 -14.78
C LEU A 148 7.40 -3.76 -14.85
N ALA A 149 7.91 -4.67 -15.71
CA ALA A 149 7.39 -6.03 -15.82
C ALA A 149 7.48 -6.79 -14.49
N ASN A 150 8.63 -6.69 -13.81
CA ASN A 150 8.85 -7.31 -12.50
C ASN A 150 7.93 -6.72 -11.42
N LEU A 151 7.74 -5.40 -11.37
CA LEU A 151 6.84 -4.74 -10.43
C LEU A 151 5.37 -5.16 -10.64
N LEU A 152 4.92 -5.22 -11.87
CA LEU A 152 3.56 -5.65 -12.18
C LEU A 152 3.34 -7.13 -11.85
N ALA A 153 4.32 -7.99 -12.14
CA ALA A 153 4.28 -9.40 -11.75
C ALA A 153 4.25 -9.56 -10.22
N ALA A 154 5.10 -8.82 -9.50
CA ALA A 154 5.08 -8.82 -8.04
C ALA A 154 3.77 -8.25 -7.46
N SER A 155 3.12 -7.34 -8.18
CA SER A 155 1.78 -6.84 -7.84
C SER A 155 0.64 -7.83 -8.12
N GLY A 156 0.95 -9.01 -8.65
CA GLY A 156 -0.01 -10.10 -8.89
C GLY A 156 -0.67 -10.06 -10.28
N ASP A 157 -0.11 -9.35 -11.24
CA ASP A 157 -0.55 -9.41 -12.64
C ASP A 157 0.21 -10.50 -13.42
N THR A 158 -0.41 -11.01 -14.48
CA THR A 158 0.26 -11.90 -15.45
C THR A 158 0.91 -11.06 -16.52
N VAL A 159 2.24 -11.04 -16.56
CA VAL A 159 3.00 -10.15 -17.44
C VAL A 159 3.69 -10.94 -18.55
N ASN A 160 3.48 -10.53 -19.79
CA ASN A 160 4.24 -10.95 -20.95
C ASN A 160 5.20 -9.84 -21.36
N ARG A 161 6.44 -10.22 -21.68
CA ARG A 161 7.46 -9.32 -22.22
C ARG A 161 7.54 -9.55 -23.72
N GLU A 162 7.47 -8.46 -24.46
CA GLU A 162 7.47 -8.48 -25.91
C GLU A 162 8.64 -7.67 -26.46
N PHE A 163 9.26 -8.21 -27.48
CA PHE A 163 10.23 -7.51 -28.31
C PHE A 163 9.72 -7.58 -29.75
N TYR A 164 9.41 -6.42 -30.34
CA TYR A 164 8.99 -6.34 -31.73
C TYR A 164 10.23 -6.43 -32.64
N VAL A 165 10.28 -7.46 -33.45
CA VAL A 165 11.35 -7.64 -34.45
C VAL A 165 10.98 -6.88 -35.73
N ASN A 166 11.69 -5.77 -35.97
CA ASN A 166 11.49 -4.97 -37.18
C ASN A 166 12.48 -5.43 -38.26
N ASP A 167 12.09 -6.44 -39.03
CA ASP A 167 12.91 -7.10 -40.05
C ASP A 167 12.56 -6.68 -41.48
N TYR A 168 11.83 -5.57 -41.66
CA TYR A 168 11.39 -5.06 -42.94
C TYR A 168 11.76 -3.59 -43.16
N GLY A 169 11.91 -3.20 -44.43
CA GLY A 169 12.15 -1.82 -44.84
C GLY A 169 13.56 -1.57 -45.42
N ASN A 170 13.77 -0.32 -45.87
CA ASN A 170 14.99 0.07 -46.61
C ASN A 170 16.29 -0.17 -45.83
N GLN A 171 16.27 0.06 -44.50
CA GLN A 171 17.46 -0.13 -43.67
C GLN A 171 17.87 -1.61 -43.58
N VAL A 172 16.89 -2.52 -43.42
CA VAL A 172 17.13 -3.97 -43.39
C VAL A 172 17.59 -4.47 -44.74
N TRP A 173 17.00 -3.96 -45.82
CA TRP A 173 17.40 -4.28 -47.19
C TRP A 173 18.87 -3.86 -47.49
N TRP A 174 19.28 -2.67 -47.05
CA TRP A 174 20.67 -2.20 -47.17
C TRP A 174 21.63 -3.04 -46.33
N LEU A 175 21.25 -3.39 -45.09
CA LEU A 175 22.03 -4.28 -44.23
C LEU A 175 22.25 -5.65 -44.90
N GLY A 176 21.23 -6.21 -45.56
CA GLY A 176 21.36 -7.48 -46.26
C GLY A 176 22.21 -7.42 -47.51
N LYS A 177 22.54 -6.22 -48.00
CA LYS A 177 23.43 -6.02 -49.18
C LYS A 177 24.87 -5.70 -48.82
N SER A 178 25.14 -5.30 -47.57
CA SER A 178 26.49 -4.96 -47.07
C SER A 178 27.23 -6.21 -46.62
#